data_395cbc14b67872824474893b07d766f0
#
_entry.id   395cbc14b67872824474893b07d766f0
#
_cell.length_a   1.000
_cell.length_b   1.000
_cell.length_c   1.000
_cell.angle_alpha   90.00
_cell.angle_beta   90.00
_cell.angle_gamma   90.00
#
_symmetry.space_group_name_H-M   'P 1'
#
loop_
_entity.id
_entity.type
_entity.pdbx_description
1 polymer ?
#
loop_
_entity_poly.entity_id
_entity_poly.type
_entity_poly.pdbx_seq_one_letter_code
_entity_poly.pdbx_strand_id
1 'polypeptide(L)'
;KQMIKPEIVVGDRFNRWLVIGESIVVNKRRKYLCRCSCGTERYVDYYSLVRNRSKSCGCLMVELNSCRSMPNHYKTHNMSHTRFYKIWRSIICRCRYKSHISYKNYGAKGISVCNRWNKFENFRDDMYESYLKHCEEFGEKDTSIDRIDNNGNYCKENCKWATKIEQANNTRKNRLILCNGE
;
A
#
# COMPACT_ATOMS: atom_id res chain seq x y z
N LYS A 1 -6.68 -20.54 -44.48
CA LYS A 1 -5.21 -20.30 -44.53
C LYS A 1 -4.60 -20.95 -43.30
N GLN A 2 -3.88 -22.10 -43.51
CA GLN A 2 -3.05 -22.67 -42.46
C GLN A 2 -1.93 -21.69 -42.16
N MET A 3 -1.92 -21.15 -40.93
CA MET A 3 -0.78 -20.33 -40.45
C MET A 3 0.40 -21.30 -40.26
N ILE A 4 1.43 -21.12 -41.06
CA ILE A 4 2.70 -21.85 -40.91
C ILE A 4 3.29 -21.42 -39.60
N LYS A 5 3.42 -22.37 -38.64
CA LYS A 5 4.07 -22.08 -37.35
C LYS A 5 5.57 -21.94 -37.59
N PRO A 6 6.22 -20.87 -37.14
CA PRO A 6 7.67 -20.77 -37.29
C PRO A 6 8.35 -21.97 -36.61
N GLU A 7 9.29 -22.57 -37.30
CA GLU A 7 10.10 -23.66 -36.77
C GLU A 7 11.16 -23.07 -35.86
N ILE A 8 11.33 -23.65 -34.68
CA ILE A 8 12.38 -23.25 -33.72
C ILE A 8 13.49 -24.29 -33.80
N VAL A 9 14.72 -23.83 -34.01
CA VAL A 9 15.92 -24.65 -34.10
C VAL A 9 16.88 -24.40 -32.95
N VAL A 10 17.78 -25.35 -32.70
CA VAL A 10 18.86 -25.16 -31.72
C VAL A 10 19.73 -23.96 -32.15
N GLY A 11 20.00 -23.05 -31.20
CA GLY A 11 20.70 -21.79 -31.45
C GLY A 11 19.79 -20.58 -31.52
N ASP A 12 18.47 -20.73 -31.69
CA ASP A 12 17.53 -19.62 -31.70
C ASP A 12 17.48 -18.92 -30.35
N ARG A 13 17.36 -17.58 -30.41
CA ARG A 13 17.29 -16.71 -29.22
C ARG A 13 15.95 -16.03 -29.07
N PHE A 14 15.39 -16.13 -27.86
CA PHE A 14 14.15 -15.46 -27.43
C PHE A 14 14.41 -14.69 -26.15
N ASN A 15 14.71 -13.40 -26.24
CA ASN A 15 15.15 -12.58 -25.11
C ASN A 15 16.38 -13.18 -24.41
N ARG A 16 16.23 -13.62 -23.16
CA ARG A 16 17.32 -14.25 -22.40
C ARG A 16 17.41 -15.76 -22.59
N TRP A 17 16.53 -16.35 -23.41
CA TRP A 17 16.54 -17.76 -23.72
C TRP A 17 17.35 -18.06 -24.96
N LEU A 18 18.22 -19.05 -24.88
CA LEU A 18 18.91 -19.71 -25.98
C LEU A 18 18.38 -21.13 -26.07
N VAL A 19 17.90 -21.54 -27.21
CA VAL A 19 17.50 -22.94 -27.46
C VAL A 19 18.75 -23.79 -27.57
N ILE A 20 18.90 -24.81 -26.70
CA ILE A 20 20.11 -25.64 -26.60
C ILE A 20 19.85 -27.10 -26.89
N GLY A 21 18.62 -27.53 -27.09
CA GLY A 21 18.29 -28.90 -27.33
C GLY A 21 16.95 -29.10 -28.07
N GLU A 22 16.67 -30.34 -28.40
CA GLU A 22 15.47 -30.74 -29.14
C GLU A 22 14.18 -30.48 -28.36
N SER A 23 13.08 -30.45 -29.11
CA SER A 23 11.75 -30.28 -28.52
C SER A 23 11.20 -31.59 -27.98
N ILE A 24 10.48 -31.52 -26.88
CA ILE A 24 9.65 -32.61 -26.34
C ILE A 24 8.19 -32.20 -26.35
N VAL A 25 7.29 -33.20 -26.39
CA VAL A 25 5.85 -32.99 -26.28
C VAL A 25 5.38 -33.48 -24.91
N VAL A 26 4.89 -32.55 -24.07
CA VAL A 26 4.34 -32.84 -22.75
C VAL A 26 2.92 -32.27 -22.67
N ASN A 27 1.94 -33.09 -22.33
CA ASN A 27 0.53 -32.71 -22.26
C ASN A 27 0.03 -31.98 -23.53
N LYS A 28 0.31 -32.54 -24.70
CA LYS A 28 -0.03 -31.99 -26.01
C LYS A 28 0.60 -30.61 -26.33
N ARG A 29 1.60 -30.21 -25.59
CA ARG A 29 2.35 -28.95 -25.79
C ARG A 29 3.80 -29.23 -26.13
N ARG A 30 4.29 -28.61 -27.19
CA ARG A 30 5.69 -28.67 -27.59
C ARG A 30 6.51 -27.74 -26.73
N LYS A 31 7.59 -28.22 -26.11
CA LYS A 31 8.53 -27.47 -25.30
C LYS A 31 9.94 -27.68 -25.80
N TYR A 32 10.75 -26.67 -25.70
CA TYR A 32 12.16 -26.64 -26.11
C TYR A 32 13.07 -26.53 -24.91
N LEU A 33 14.18 -27.27 -24.90
CA LEU A 33 15.20 -27.11 -23.88
C LEU A 33 15.93 -25.78 -24.13
N CYS A 34 15.85 -24.88 -23.18
CA CYS A 34 16.43 -23.54 -23.29
C CYS A 34 17.33 -23.25 -22.10
N ARG A 35 18.44 -22.54 -22.36
CA ARG A 35 19.32 -21.96 -21.36
C ARG A 35 19.08 -20.46 -21.27
N CYS A 36 18.82 -19.97 -20.06
CA CYS A 36 18.69 -18.53 -19.79
C CYS A 36 20.08 -17.90 -19.71
N SER A 37 20.19 -16.60 -19.99
CA SER A 37 21.47 -15.85 -19.86
C SER A 37 22.11 -15.93 -18.47
N CYS A 38 21.34 -16.25 -17.42
CA CYS A 38 21.85 -16.49 -16.07
C CYS A 38 22.37 -17.92 -15.83
N GLY A 39 22.36 -18.79 -16.86
CA GLY A 39 22.80 -20.18 -16.78
C GLY A 39 21.70 -21.21 -16.49
N THR A 40 20.52 -20.80 -16.02
CA THR A 40 19.42 -21.73 -15.71
C THR A 40 18.87 -22.41 -16.95
N GLU A 41 18.79 -23.74 -16.94
CA GLU A 41 18.24 -24.54 -18.04
C GLU A 41 16.86 -25.11 -17.66
N ARG A 42 15.91 -25.05 -18.60
CA ARG A 42 14.60 -25.69 -18.48
C ARG A 42 13.86 -25.80 -19.80
N TYR A 43 12.84 -26.64 -19.83
CA TYR A 43 11.92 -26.71 -20.95
C TYR A 43 10.95 -25.54 -20.96
N VAL A 44 10.90 -24.77 -22.05
CA VAL A 44 10.01 -23.63 -22.24
C VAL A 44 8.99 -23.94 -23.35
N ASP A 45 7.73 -23.60 -23.12
CA ASP A 45 6.63 -23.82 -24.05
C ASP A 45 6.80 -23.04 -25.36
N TYR A 46 6.52 -23.64 -26.48
CA TYR A 46 6.63 -23.04 -27.82
C TYR A 46 5.94 -21.68 -27.93
N TYR A 47 4.68 -21.60 -27.51
CA TYR A 47 3.93 -20.36 -27.60
C TYR A 47 4.45 -19.29 -26.63
N SER A 48 5.04 -19.69 -25.53
CA SER A 48 5.66 -18.76 -24.58
C SER A 48 6.92 -18.11 -25.14
N LEU A 49 7.67 -18.83 -25.98
CA LEU A 49 8.81 -18.29 -26.72
C LEU A 49 8.36 -17.37 -27.85
N VAL A 50 7.58 -17.89 -28.80
CA VAL A 50 7.17 -17.17 -30.02
C VAL A 50 6.35 -15.93 -29.74
N ARG A 51 5.46 -15.97 -28.74
CA ARG A 51 4.63 -14.82 -28.33
C ARG A 51 5.29 -13.90 -27.30
N ASN A 52 6.59 -14.12 -27.02
CA ASN A 52 7.37 -13.29 -26.13
C ASN A 52 6.80 -13.21 -24.68
N ARG A 53 6.07 -14.25 -24.25
CA ARG A 53 5.49 -14.32 -22.91
C ARG A 53 6.52 -14.73 -21.85
N SER A 54 7.49 -15.58 -22.22
CA SER A 54 8.58 -16.02 -21.34
C SER A 54 9.88 -15.32 -21.77
N LYS A 55 10.31 -14.33 -21.02
CA LYS A 55 11.50 -13.53 -21.33
C LYS A 55 12.77 -14.04 -20.65
N SER A 56 12.65 -14.78 -19.55
CA SER A 56 13.76 -15.33 -18.74
C SER A 56 13.27 -16.46 -17.84
N CYS A 57 14.16 -17.07 -17.06
CA CYS A 57 13.81 -18.04 -16.01
C CYS A 57 13.11 -17.41 -14.77
N GLY A 58 12.98 -16.12 -14.73
CA GLY A 58 12.56 -15.30 -13.59
C GLY A 58 13.64 -14.32 -13.16
N CYS A 59 14.90 -14.54 -13.54
CA CYS A 59 16.05 -13.68 -13.17
C CYS A 59 15.86 -12.21 -13.59
N LEU A 60 15.25 -11.96 -14.76
CA LEU A 60 14.93 -10.59 -15.19
C LEU A 60 14.01 -9.88 -14.20
N MET A 61 13.01 -10.58 -13.65
CA MET A 61 12.09 -9.98 -12.68
C MET A 61 12.81 -9.70 -11.34
N VAL A 62 13.70 -10.61 -10.93
CA VAL A 62 14.53 -10.41 -9.72
C VAL A 62 15.44 -9.20 -9.90
N GLU A 63 16.10 -9.05 -11.04
CA GLU A 63 16.96 -7.90 -11.35
C GLU A 63 16.16 -6.60 -11.38
N LEU A 64 15.01 -6.58 -12.06
CA LEU A 64 14.14 -5.40 -12.09
C LEU A 64 13.60 -5.02 -10.70
N ASN A 65 13.28 -6.02 -9.89
CA ASN A 65 12.85 -5.78 -8.51
C ASN A 65 14.02 -5.34 -7.62
N SER A 66 15.23 -5.85 -7.83
CA SER A 66 16.43 -5.39 -7.13
C SER A 66 16.77 -3.94 -7.48
N CYS A 67 16.62 -3.56 -8.75
CA CYS A 67 16.76 -2.16 -9.17
C CYS A 67 15.64 -1.26 -8.59
N ARG A 68 14.44 -1.81 -8.40
CA ARG A 68 13.33 -1.11 -7.71
C ARG A 68 13.52 -1.04 -6.20
N SER A 69 14.29 -1.96 -5.62
CA SER A 69 14.72 -1.93 -4.22
C SER A 69 15.97 -1.07 -4.01
N MET A 70 16.26 -0.14 -4.91
CA MET A 70 17.23 0.92 -4.65
C MET A 70 16.94 1.54 -3.28
N PRO A 71 17.93 1.67 -2.40
CA PRO A 71 17.71 2.19 -1.06
C PRO A 71 17.05 3.57 -1.18
N ASN A 72 15.86 3.68 -0.60
CA ASN A 72 15.13 4.92 -0.35
C ASN A 72 14.30 5.60 -1.45
N HIS A 73 14.07 5.06 -2.64
CA HIS A 73 13.22 5.80 -3.58
C HIS A 73 11.71 5.77 -3.22
N TYR A 74 11.25 4.85 -2.35
CA TYR A 74 9.82 4.73 -1.95
C TYR A 74 9.55 4.54 -0.45
N LYS A 75 10.59 4.52 0.39
CA LYS A 75 10.40 4.47 1.86
C LYS A 75 10.51 5.87 2.45
N THR A 76 9.48 6.68 2.31
CA THR A 76 9.48 8.05 2.82
C THR A 76 9.47 8.11 4.35
N HIS A 77 8.81 7.18 5.05
CA HIS A 77 8.64 7.27 6.50
C HIS A 77 8.69 5.93 7.26
N ASN A 78 8.74 4.79 6.58
CA ASN A 78 8.80 3.41 7.14
C ASN A 78 7.75 3.07 8.22
N MET A 79 6.62 3.79 8.28
CA MET A 79 5.58 3.66 9.32
C MET A 79 4.23 3.18 8.79
N SER A 80 4.13 2.78 7.51
CA SER A 80 2.84 2.42 6.85
C SER A 80 2.11 1.26 7.52
N HIS A 81 2.82 0.39 8.25
CA HIS A 81 2.27 -0.72 9.02
C HIS A 81 1.78 -0.33 10.42
N THR A 82 2.18 0.84 10.94
CA THR A 82 1.87 1.27 12.32
C THR A 82 0.42 1.70 12.47
N ARG A 83 -0.09 1.62 13.72
CA ARG A 83 -1.41 2.15 14.08
C ARG A 83 -1.49 3.66 13.89
N PHE A 84 -0.45 4.39 14.23
CA PHE A 84 -0.36 5.84 14.03
C PHE A 84 -0.60 6.24 12.57
N TYR A 85 0.06 5.56 11.61
CA TYR A 85 -0.17 5.80 10.18
C TYR A 85 -1.60 5.46 9.76
N LYS A 86 -2.16 4.35 10.28
CA LYS A 86 -3.56 3.96 9.98
C LYS A 86 -4.56 5.00 10.49
N ILE A 87 -4.30 5.64 11.62
CA ILE A 87 -5.11 6.75 12.15
C ILE A 87 -5.07 7.93 11.18
N TRP A 88 -3.88 8.39 10.77
CA TRP A 88 -3.75 9.46 9.77
C TRP A 88 -4.49 9.13 8.47
N ARG A 89 -4.27 7.95 7.92
CA ARG A 89 -4.96 7.53 6.70
C ARG A 89 -6.48 7.52 6.87
N SER A 90 -6.98 7.10 8.03
CA SER A 90 -8.41 7.10 8.34
C SER A 90 -9.01 8.51 8.33
N ILE A 91 -8.36 9.50 8.93
CA ILE A 91 -8.86 10.89 8.90
C ILE A 91 -8.88 11.47 7.49
N ILE A 92 -7.85 11.17 6.67
CA ILE A 92 -7.85 11.56 5.25
C ILE A 92 -9.02 10.92 4.50
N CYS A 93 -9.22 9.60 4.67
CA CYS A 93 -10.26 8.87 3.94
C CYS A 93 -11.67 9.37 4.28
N ARG A 94 -12.00 9.53 5.56
CA ARG A 94 -13.35 9.96 5.97
C ARG A 94 -13.68 11.40 5.61
N CYS A 95 -12.66 12.25 5.39
CA CYS A 95 -12.87 13.62 4.97
C CYS A 95 -12.95 13.78 3.44
N ARG A 96 -12.28 12.94 2.65
CA ARG A 96 -12.12 13.14 1.21
C ARG A 96 -12.90 12.18 0.33
N TYR A 97 -12.98 10.89 0.72
CA TYR A 97 -13.53 9.89 -0.17
C TYR A 97 -15.02 9.67 0.07
N LYS A 98 -15.86 10.06 -0.89
CA LYS A 98 -17.32 9.88 -0.85
C LYS A 98 -17.75 8.41 -0.64
N SER A 99 -16.93 7.46 -1.09
CA SER A 99 -17.13 6.02 -0.90
C SER A 99 -16.87 5.52 0.52
N HIS A 100 -16.21 6.33 1.37
CA HIS A 100 -15.91 5.92 2.73
C HIS A 100 -17.18 5.95 3.60
N ILE A 101 -17.45 4.86 4.35
CA ILE A 101 -18.67 4.68 5.16
C ILE A 101 -18.96 5.87 6.11
N SER A 102 -17.91 6.47 6.64
CA SER A 102 -18.01 7.61 7.56
C SER A 102 -18.07 8.98 6.86
N TYR A 103 -17.94 9.05 5.52
CA TYR A 103 -17.89 10.33 4.80
C TYR A 103 -19.09 11.23 5.10
N LYS A 104 -20.28 10.65 5.23
CA LYS A 104 -21.54 11.37 5.57
C LYS A 104 -21.45 12.16 6.87
N ASN A 105 -20.60 11.73 7.82
CA ASN A 105 -20.44 12.36 9.13
C ASN A 105 -19.25 13.34 9.20
N TYR A 106 -18.39 13.36 8.19
CA TYR A 106 -17.18 14.19 8.14
C TYR A 106 -17.13 15.04 6.86
N GLY A 107 -16.62 14.50 5.76
CA GLY A 107 -16.44 15.28 4.52
C GLY A 107 -17.74 15.86 3.97
N ALA A 108 -18.86 15.13 4.03
CA ALA A 108 -20.18 15.64 3.62
C ALA A 108 -20.70 16.78 4.49
N LYS A 109 -20.16 16.95 5.71
CA LYS A 109 -20.47 18.06 6.62
C LYS A 109 -19.46 19.23 6.54
N GLY A 110 -18.58 19.21 5.54
CA GLY A 110 -17.57 20.24 5.34
C GLY A 110 -16.31 20.07 6.21
N ILE A 111 -16.22 18.99 7.02
CA ILE A 111 -15.03 18.72 7.82
C ILE A 111 -13.91 18.28 6.92
N SER A 112 -12.78 18.95 7.00
CA SER A 112 -11.59 18.70 6.20
C SER A 112 -10.35 18.42 7.06
N VAL A 113 -9.26 18.09 6.39
CA VAL A 113 -7.94 17.97 7.01
C VAL A 113 -7.11 19.16 6.54
N CYS A 114 -6.38 19.81 7.44
CA CYS A 114 -5.53 20.95 7.09
C CYS A 114 -4.50 20.58 6.00
N ASN A 115 -4.12 21.56 5.19
CA ASN A 115 -3.22 21.34 4.06
C ASN A 115 -1.86 20.74 4.49
N ARG A 116 -1.38 21.10 5.65
CA ARG A 116 -0.13 20.59 6.22
C ARG A 116 -0.16 19.07 6.37
N TRP A 117 -1.26 18.51 6.83
CA TRP A 117 -1.42 17.08 7.07
C TRP A 117 -1.78 16.26 5.82
N ASN A 118 -1.72 16.86 4.63
CA ASN A 118 -1.78 16.12 3.37
C ASN A 118 -0.56 15.20 3.17
N LYS A 119 0.55 15.52 3.82
CA LYS A 119 1.75 14.69 3.92
C LYS A 119 1.81 14.06 5.31
N PHE A 120 2.08 12.76 5.35
CA PHE A 120 2.17 12.01 6.60
C PHE A 120 3.29 12.51 7.52
N GLU A 121 4.41 12.88 6.93
CA GLU A 121 5.57 13.38 7.67
C GLU A 121 5.21 14.59 8.53
N ASN A 122 4.43 15.51 7.99
CA ASN A 122 3.98 16.70 8.72
C ASN A 122 3.01 16.33 9.86
N PHE A 123 2.10 15.37 9.63
CA PHE A 123 1.24 14.85 10.70
C PHE A 123 2.05 14.17 11.80
N ARG A 124 3.08 13.40 11.42
CA ARG A 124 4.00 12.77 12.35
C ARG A 124 4.72 13.83 13.20
N ASP A 125 5.30 14.82 12.57
CA ASP A 125 6.08 15.85 13.25
C ASP A 125 5.21 16.68 14.22
N ASP A 126 3.92 16.84 13.93
CA ASP A 126 2.98 17.57 14.78
C ASP A 126 2.39 16.73 15.92
N MET A 127 2.21 15.40 15.74
CA MET A 127 1.33 14.58 16.60
C MET A 127 2.00 13.34 17.20
N TYR A 128 3.20 12.95 16.72
CA TYR A 128 3.77 11.64 17.11
C TYR A 128 4.29 11.61 18.54
N GLU A 129 4.93 12.69 19.01
CA GLU A 129 5.44 12.74 20.38
C GLU A 129 4.29 12.64 21.40
N SER A 130 3.23 13.41 21.20
CA SER A 130 2.04 13.37 22.07
C SER A 130 1.30 12.02 21.97
N TYR A 131 1.33 11.35 20.78
CA TYR A 131 0.82 10.01 20.62
C TYR A 131 1.55 8.99 21.49
N LEU A 132 2.87 9.03 21.49
CA LEU A 132 3.68 8.12 22.30
C LEU A 132 3.40 8.31 23.80
N LYS A 133 3.36 9.55 24.28
CA LYS A 133 3.02 9.87 25.69
C LYS A 133 1.65 9.32 26.08
N HIS A 134 0.65 9.49 25.23
CA HIS A 134 -0.69 8.98 25.50
C HIS A 134 -0.74 7.42 25.45
N CYS A 135 0.06 6.80 24.55
CA CYS A 135 0.17 5.35 24.50
C CYS A 135 0.85 4.75 25.74
N GLU A 136 1.82 5.44 26.33
CA GLU A 136 2.48 5.02 27.56
C GLU A 136 1.51 5.01 28.75
N GLU A 137 0.60 5.99 28.80
CA GLU A 137 -0.37 6.14 29.89
C GLU A 137 -1.59 5.22 29.73
N PHE A 138 -2.17 5.16 28.52
CA PHE A 138 -3.47 4.47 28.28
C PHE A 138 -3.36 3.23 27.38
N GLY A 139 -2.20 2.95 26.83
CA GLY A 139 -1.98 1.87 25.87
C GLY A 139 -2.36 2.24 24.44
N GLU A 140 -1.69 1.62 23.47
CA GLU A 140 -1.88 1.91 22.04
C GLU A 140 -3.31 1.61 21.55
N LYS A 141 -3.95 0.55 22.10
CA LYS A 141 -5.31 0.14 21.69
C LYS A 141 -6.37 1.14 22.10
N ASP A 142 -6.15 1.89 23.17
CA ASP A 142 -7.09 2.88 23.69
C ASP A 142 -6.75 4.32 23.31
N THR A 143 -5.66 4.49 22.55
CA THR A 143 -5.24 5.79 21.99
C THR A 143 -5.87 6.01 20.64
N SER A 144 -6.63 7.08 20.47
CA SER A 144 -7.21 7.51 19.19
C SER A 144 -7.27 9.03 19.08
N ILE A 145 -7.31 9.53 17.83
CA ILE A 145 -7.38 10.97 17.59
C ILE A 145 -8.81 11.47 17.76
N ASP A 146 -8.97 12.54 18.51
CA ASP A 146 -10.23 13.26 18.71
C ASP A 146 -10.10 14.73 18.36
N ARG A 147 -11.20 15.38 17.98
CA ARG A 147 -11.25 16.81 17.73
C ARG A 147 -11.81 17.52 18.95
N ILE A 148 -11.17 18.58 19.38
CA ILE A 148 -11.60 19.42 20.52
C ILE A 148 -12.96 20.04 20.18
N ASP A 149 -13.04 20.73 19.04
CA ASP A 149 -14.32 21.14 18.44
C ASP A 149 -14.76 20.14 17.38
N ASN A 150 -15.87 19.46 17.63
CA ASN A 150 -16.46 18.47 16.73
C ASN A 150 -16.96 19.04 15.39
N ASN A 151 -17.09 20.36 15.25
CA ASN A 151 -17.45 21.03 14.01
C ASN A 151 -16.22 21.53 13.25
N GLY A 152 -15.07 21.63 13.92
CA GLY A 152 -13.83 22.08 13.34
C GLY A 152 -13.13 21.02 12.47
N ASN A 153 -12.11 21.45 11.77
CA ASN A 153 -11.29 20.63 10.90
C ASN A 153 -10.22 19.86 11.69
N TYR A 154 -9.62 18.84 11.05
CA TYR A 154 -8.45 18.17 11.58
C TYR A 154 -7.21 19.03 11.36
N CYS A 155 -6.67 19.58 12.42
CA CYS A 155 -5.42 20.33 12.48
C CYS A 155 -4.79 20.18 13.88
N LYS A 156 -3.56 20.60 14.05
CA LYS A 156 -2.82 20.46 15.31
C LYS A 156 -3.55 21.11 16.48
N GLU A 157 -4.11 22.28 16.27
CA GLU A 157 -4.78 23.10 17.27
C GLU A 157 -6.12 22.53 17.69
N ASN A 158 -6.77 21.77 16.82
CA ASN A 158 -8.11 21.19 17.06
C ASN A 158 -8.08 19.67 17.29
N CYS A 159 -6.92 19.05 17.42
CA CYS A 159 -6.81 17.61 17.63
C CYS A 159 -6.04 17.27 18.90
N LYS A 160 -6.52 16.26 19.60
CA LYS A 160 -5.86 15.66 20.76
C LYS A 160 -5.92 14.15 20.68
N TRP A 161 -5.10 13.48 21.47
CA TRP A 161 -5.26 12.04 21.71
C TRP A 161 -6.27 11.85 22.83
N ALA A 162 -7.08 10.82 22.71
CA ALA A 162 -8.14 10.53 23.65
C ALA A 162 -8.40 9.02 23.73
N THR A 163 -8.85 8.61 24.91
CA THR A 163 -9.40 7.27 25.13
C THR A 163 -10.79 7.13 24.50
N LYS A 164 -11.27 5.89 24.40
CA LYS A 164 -12.63 5.63 23.90
C LYS A 164 -13.70 6.26 24.79
N ILE A 165 -13.47 6.30 26.10
CA ILE A 165 -14.39 6.92 27.07
C ILE A 165 -14.47 8.42 26.81
N GLU A 166 -13.34 9.10 26.69
CA GLU A 166 -13.31 10.53 26.40
C GLU A 166 -13.97 10.87 25.08
N GLN A 167 -13.72 10.06 24.00
CA GLN A 167 -14.40 10.24 22.73
C GLN A 167 -15.91 10.02 22.80
N ALA A 168 -16.36 9.04 23.59
CA ALA A 168 -17.79 8.84 23.84
C ALA A 168 -18.43 10.03 24.54
N ASN A 169 -17.69 10.69 25.43
CA ASN A 169 -18.15 11.89 26.13
C ASN A 169 -18.08 13.16 25.25
N ASN A 170 -17.23 13.19 24.22
CA ASN A 170 -17.10 14.30 23.26
C ASN A 170 -18.00 14.12 22.04
N THR A 171 -19.20 13.62 22.18
CA THR A 171 -20.14 13.47 21.07
C THR A 171 -21.13 14.63 20.98
N ARG A 172 -21.55 15.00 19.76
CA ARG A 172 -22.57 16.06 19.53
C ARG A 172 -23.93 15.78 20.19
N LYS A 173 -24.15 14.57 20.66
CA LYS A 173 -25.41 14.16 21.31
C LYS A 173 -25.38 14.39 22.82
N ASN A 174 -24.22 14.56 23.41
CA ASN A 174 -24.11 14.77 24.85
C ASN A 174 -24.57 16.20 25.19
N ARG A 175 -25.47 16.30 26.13
CA ARG A 175 -25.88 17.58 26.72
C ARG A 175 -24.89 17.94 27.82
N LEU A 176 -24.37 19.16 27.79
CA LEU A 176 -23.65 19.73 28.92
C LEU A 176 -24.70 20.04 29.99
N ILE A 177 -24.62 19.34 31.10
CA ILE A 177 -25.38 19.68 32.30
C ILE A 177 -24.46 20.64 33.09
N LEU A 178 -24.84 21.90 33.18
CA LEU A 178 -24.23 22.81 34.12
C LEU A 178 -24.80 22.43 35.53
N CYS A 179 -24.00 21.75 36.30
CA CYS A 179 -24.23 21.65 37.72
C CYS A 179 -23.86 23.01 38.31
N ASN A 180 -24.85 23.77 38.79
CA ASN A 180 -24.56 24.91 39.67
C ASN A 180 -23.93 24.29 40.91
N GLY A 181 -22.59 24.27 40.89
CA GLY A 181 -21.79 23.85 42.03
C GLY A 181 -21.84 24.90 43.12
N GLU A 182 -22.23 24.50 44.31
CA GLU A 182 -21.50 24.99 45.49
C GLU A 182 -20.12 24.32 45.53
#